data_0e2ddb074209102f94de11504803c4d7
#
_entry.id   0e2ddb074209102f94de11504803c4d7
#
_cell.length_a   1.000
_cell.length_b   1.000
_cell.length_c   1.000
_cell.angle_alpha   90.00
_cell.angle_beta   90.00
_cell.angle_gamma   90.00
#
_symmetry.space_group_name_H-M   'P 1'
#
loop_
_entity.id
_entity.type
_entity.pdbx_description
1 polymer ?
#
loop_
_entity_poly.entity_id
_entity_poly.type
_entity_poly.pdbx_seq_one_letter_code
_entity_poly.pdbx_strand_id
1 'polypeptide(L)'
;MLTKDQQYAFEQFKLKKNVFISGPAGSGKTYLIKHFKSYCDNNNIKIELTALTGIAAYLLSNAKTIHSWACIGLGDKEPDEYVTKIINFYPWKMKYWKIKVLVIDEISMMTPKLFELIDYICKKVRNNYKPFGGIQIVFCGDFFQLPPVDKNNNIKYCFESNLWDETINETIILREIKRQKDKIFQTILNEVRLGNLSDENIKLIQNRINKNLNI
;
A
#
# COMPACT_ATOMS: atom_id res chain seq x y z
N MET A 1 -18.56 -2.12 -11.70
CA MET A 1 -18.38 -3.58 -11.68
C MET A 1 -16.90 -3.86 -11.50
N LEU A 2 -16.52 -4.83 -10.64
CA LEU A 2 -15.13 -5.24 -10.47
C LEU A 2 -14.63 -6.04 -11.68
N THR A 3 -13.34 -5.92 -12.02
CA THR A 3 -12.68 -6.80 -12.99
C THR A 3 -12.50 -8.20 -12.40
N LYS A 4 -12.10 -9.18 -13.23
CA LYS A 4 -11.83 -10.55 -12.75
C LYS A 4 -10.77 -10.57 -11.64
N ASP A 5 -9.64 -9.86 -11.84
CA ASP A 5 -8.56 -9.78 -10.85
C ASP A 5 -9.04 -9.10 -9.56
N GLN A 6 -9.83 -8.03 -9.68
CA GLN A 6 -10.40 -7.33 -8.52
C GLN A 6 -11.43 -8.20 -7.77
N GLN A 7 -12.25 -8.97 -8.50
CA GLN A 7 -13.20 -9.90 -7.90
C GLN A 7 -12.46 -10.98 -7.11
N TYR A 8 -11.42 -11.56 -7.71
CA TYR A 8 -10.57 -12.55 -7.03
C TYR A 8 -9.95 -11.96 -5.75
N ALA A 9 -9.38 -10.76 -5.84
CA ALA A 9 -8.81 -10.07 -4.67
C ALA A 9 -9.87 -9.84 -3.57
N PHE A 10 -11.08 -9.48 -3.95
CA PHE A 10 -12.18 -9.28 -3.01
C PHE A 10 -12.60 -10.58 -2.32
N GLU A 11 -12.61 -11.72 -3.05
CA GLU A 11 -12.88 -13.02 -2.46
C GLU A 11 -11.79 -13.45 -1.46
N GLN A 12 -10.50 -13.28 -1.82
CA GLN A 12 -9.39 -13.58 -0.91
C GLN A 12 -9.45 -12.71 0.36
N PHE A 13 -9.80 -11.44 0.21
CA PHE A 13 -10.03 -10.54 1.33
C PHE A 13 -11.16 -11.03 2.26
N LYS A 14 -12.29 -11.46 1.72
CA LYS A 14 -13.41 -12.03 2.51
C LYS A 14 -13.03 -13.31 3.25
N LEU A 15 -12.11 -14.10 2.71
CA LEU A 15 -11.52 -15.27 3.36
C LEU A 15 -10.53 -14.91 4.47
N LYS A 16 -10.40 -13.61 4.81
CA LYS A 16 -9.50 -13.07 5.85
C LYS A 16 -8.02 -13.34 5.58
N LYS A 17 -7.62 -13.54 4.33
CA LYS A 17 -6.23 -13.64 3.94
C LYS A 17 -5.56 -12.26 3.97
N ASN A 18 -4.29 -12.23 4.32
CA ASN A 18 -3.44 -11.09 4.10
C ASN A 18 -3.07 -11.05 2.62
N VAL A 19 -3.31 -9.92 1.96
CA VAL A 19 -3.15 -9.82 0.52
C VAL A 19 -2.23 -8.65 0.15
N PHE A 20 -1.38 -8.89 -0.84
CA PHE A 20 -0.67 -7.83 -1.56
C PHE A 20 -1.31 -7.64 -2.94
N ILE A 21 -1.78 -6.44 -3.22
CA ILE A 21 -2.44 -6.06 -4.46
C ILE A 21 -1.51 -5.14 -5.24
N SER A 22 -0.91 -5.68 -6.28
CA SER A 22 -0.04 -4.97 -7.22
C SER A 22 -0.76 -4.62 -8.51
N GLY A 23 -0.17 -3.73 -9.28
CA GLY A 23 -0.63 -3.38 -10.62
C GLY A 23 -0.24 -1.98 -11.03
N PRO A 24 -0.23 -1.67 -12.35
CA PRO A 24 0.15 -0.38 -12.86
C PRO A 24 -0.74 0.76 -12.36
N ALA A 25 -0.29 1.99 -12.58
CA ALA A 25 -1.13 3.17 -12.32
C ALA A 25 -2.44 3.08 -13.14
N GLY A 26 -3.57 3.34 -12.48
CA GLY A 26 -4.89 3.27 -13.14
C GLY A 26 -5.51 1.88 -13.22
N SER A 27 -4.91 0.83 -12.64
CA SER A 27 -5.51 -0.52 -12.57
C SER A 27 -6.68 -0.63 -11.58
N GLY A 28 -6.94 0.42 -10.78
CA GLY A 28 -8.08 0.46 -9.87
C GLY A 28 -7.79 -0.09 -8.46
N LYS A 29 -6.55 -0.04 -7.98
CA LYS A 29 -6.19 -0.41 -6.59
C LYS A 29 -7.03 0.38 -5.58
N THR A 30 -7.04 1.70 -5.66
CA THR A 30 -7.82 2.58 -4.78
C THR A 30 -9.33 2.33 -4.88
N TYR A 31 -9.83 1.99 -6.07
CA TYR A 31 -11.24 1.62 -6.25
C TYR A 31 -11.57 0.34 -5.49
N LEU A 32 -10.69 -0.66 -5.53
CA LEU A 32 -10.84 -1.91 -4.79
C LEU A 32 -10.77 -1.70 -3.27
N ILE A 33 -9.88 -0.83 -2.78
CA ILE A 33 -9.80 -0.45 -1.36
C ILE A 33 -11.15 0.12 -0.88
N LYS A 34 -11.82 0.94 -1.69
CA LYS A 34 -13.16 1.46 -1.36
C LYS A 34 -14.20 0.34 -1.24
N HIS A 35 -14.09 -0.72 -2.03
CA HIS A 35 -14.97 -1.89 -1.91
C HIS A 35 -14.69 -2.67 -0.62
N PHE A 36 -13.42 -2.84 -0.24
CA PHE A 36 -13.08 -3.44 1.06
C PHE A 36 -13.67 -2.62 2.22
N LYS A 37 -13.52 -1.30 2.16
CA LYS A 37 -14.07 -0.39 3.18
C LYS A 37 -15.59 -0.54 3.28
N SER A 38 -16.30 -0.47 2.16
CA SER A 38 -17.77 -0.63 2.12
C SER A 38 -18.21 -2.00 2.66
N TYR A 39 -17.50 -3.07 2.30
CA TYR A 39 -17.79 -4.40 2.83
C TYR A 39 -17.60 -4.44 4.35
N CYS A 40 -16.51 -3.89 4.86
CA CYS A 40 -16.23 -3.86 6.29
C CYS A 40 -17.30 -3.05 7.05
N ASP A 41 -17.69 -1.89 6.52
CA ASP A 41 -18.71 -1.04 7.13
C ASP A 41 -20.07 -1.76 7.20
N ASN A 42 -20.47 -2.41 6.12
CA ASN A 42 -21.73 -3.17 6.06
C ASN A 42 -21.75 -4.39 6.98
N ASN A 43 -20.58 -4.91 7.37
CA ASN A 43 -20.44 -6.06 8.26
C ASN A 43 -19.94 -5.71 9.67
N ASN A 44 -19.92 -4.43 10.04
CA ASN A 44 -19.42 -3.93 11.33
C ASN A 44 -17.98 -4.37 11.64
N ILE A 45 -17.12 -4.50 10.62
CA ILE A 45 -15.72 -4.83 10.74
C ILE A 45 -14.91 -3.55 10.84
N LYS A 46 -14.15 -3.37 11.92
CA LYS A 46 -13.29 -2.21 12.07
C LYS A 46 -12.11 -2.28 11.10
N ILE A 47 -12.06 -1.36 10.17
CA ILE A 47 -11.00 -1.21 9.17
C ILE A 47 -10.37 0.17 9.27
N GLU A 48 -9.05 0.24 9.16
CA GLU A 48 -8.31 1.49 8.99
C GLU A 48 -7.64 1.52 7.62
N LEU A 49 -7.74 2.67 6.97
CA LEU A 49 -7.06 2.95 5.72
C LEU A 49 -5.85 3.84 6.00
N THR A 50 -4.70 3.43 5.52
CA THR A 50 -3.45 4.19 5.65
C THR A 50 -2.69 4.22 4.34
N ALA A 51 -1.73 5.13 4.22
CA ALA A 51 -0.81 5.18 3.09
C ALA A 51 0.58 5.60 3.55
N LEU A 52 1.60 5.39 2.72
CA LEU A 52 2.98 5.79 3.03
C LEU A 52 3.16 7.31 2.91
N THR A 53 2.39 8.00 2.04
CA THR A 53 2.49 9.44 1.83
C THR A 53 1.22 10.19 2.22
N GLY A 54 1.37 11.49 2.57
CA GLY A 54 0.23 12.35 2.88
C GLY A 54 -0.73 12.52 1.69
N ILE A 55 -0.20 12.61 0.47
CA ILE A 55 -1.01 12.75 -0.75
C ILE A 55 -1.84 11.49 -0.98
N ALA A 56 -1.24 10.30 -0.88
CA ALA A 56 -1.97 9.05 -1.03
C ALA A 56 -3.04 8.88 0.07
N ALA A 57 -2.73 9.23 1.31
CA ALA A 57 -3.69 9.21 2.41
C ALA A 57 -4.87 10.17 2.17
N TYR A 58 -4.61 11.36 1.66
CA TYR A 58 -5.66 12.33 1.30
C TYR A 58 -6.60 11.78 0.22
N LEU A 59 -6.04 11.13 -0.82
CA LEU A 59 -6.81 10.54 -1.93
C LEU A 59 -7.66 9.32 -1.50
N LEU A 60 -7.29 8.67 -0.38
CA LEU A 60 -8.05 7.54 0.19
C LEU A 60 -9.27 7.97 1.03
N SER A 61 -9.61 9.25 1.09
CA SER A 61 -10.75 9.78 1.86
C SER A 61 -10.73 9.38 3.35
N ASN A 62 -10.40 10.32 4.22
CA ASN A 62 -10.27 10.13 5.68
C ASN A 62 -9.15 9.16 6.14
N ALA A 63 -8.24 8.77 5.27
CA ALA A 63 -7.08 7.98 5.63
C ALA A 63 -5.99 8.84 6.32
N LYS A 64 -5.09 8.17 7.03
CA LYS A 64 -3.90 8.78 7.66
C LYS A 64 -2.64 8.17 7.04
N THR A 65 -1.51 8.85 7.21
CA THR A 65 -0.24 8.15 6.94
C THR A 65 -0.04 7.03 7.97
N ILE A 66 0.65 5.96 7.56
CA ILE A 66 0.97 4.85 8.47
C ILE A 66 1.73 5.34 9.71
N HIS A 67 2.63 6.31 9.54
CA HIS A 67 3.37 6.93 10.64
C HIS A 67 2.45 7.64 11.65
N SER A 68 1.46 8.39 11.16
CA SER A 68 0.48 9.07 12.01
C SER A 68 -0.46 8.09 12.70
N TRP A 69 -0.92 7.05 12.00
CA TRP A 69 -1.79 6.02 12.55
C TRP A 69 -1.07 5.24 13.67
N ALA A 70 0.17 4.80 13.41
CA ALA A 70 0.98 4.05 14.34
C ALA A 70 1.58 4.90 15.47
N CYS A 71 1.47 6.24 15.38
CA CYS A 71 2.03 7.19 16.38
C CYS A 71 3.55 7.12 16.53
N ILE A 72 4.27 6.78 15.44
CA ILE A 72 5.72 6.57 15.45
C ILE A 72 6.53 7.81 15.03
N GLY A 73 5.89 8.90 14.61
CA GLY A 73 6.63 10.07 14.09
C GLY A 73 7.48 9.70 12.88
N LEU A 74 8.80 9.87 12.97
CA LEU A 74 9.74 9.51 11.89
C LEU A 74 10.14 8.02 11.88
N GLY A 75 9.80 7.24 12.91
CA GLY A 75 10.18 5.83 13.00
C GLY A 75 11.67 5.60 13.31
N ASP A 76 12.30 6.56 13.98
CA ASP A 76 13.74 6.65 14.25
C ASP A 76 14.18 6.15 15.62
N LYS A 77 13.21 5.83 16.49
CA LYS A 77 13.45 5.35 17.87
C LYS A 77 13.45 3.83 17.94
N GLU A 78 13.87 3.32 19.10
CA GLU A 78 13.80 1.89 19.41
C GLU A 78 12.34 1.41 19.50
N PRO A 79 12.04 0.19 19.00
CA PRO A 79 10.66 -0.33 18.94
C PRO A 79 9.93 -0.32 20.28
N ASP A 80 10.62 -0.65 21.36
CA ASP A 80 10.03 -0.69 22.73
C ASP A 80 9.65 0.70 23.26
N GLU A 81 10.33 1.76 22.84
CA GLU A 81 9.95 3.12 23.20
C GLU A 81 8.58 3.49 22.64
N TYR A 82 8.27 3.07 21.39
CA TYR A 82 6.96 3.30 20.78
C TYR A 82 5.87 2.52 21.51
N VAL A 83 6.12 1.25 21.83
CA VAL A 83 5.17 0.40 22.57
C VAL A 83 4.86 1.03 23.94
N THR A 84 5.90 1.40 24.70
CA THR A 84 5.77 2.07 26.00
C THR A 84 4.97 3.36 25.89
N LYS A 85 5.27 4.18 24.89
CA LYS A 85 4.54 5.43 24.63
C LYS A 85 3.06 5.19 24.32
N ILE A 86 2.75 4.20 23.49
CA ILE A 86 1.36 3.89 23.12
C ILE A 86 0.59 3.38 24.35
N ILE A 87 1.16 2.49 25.12
CA ILE A 87 0.48 1.86 26.27
C ILE A 87 0.32 2.86 27.43
N ASN A 88 1.38 3.58 27.80
CA ASN A 88 1.40 4.37 29.02
C ASN A 88 0.91 5.81 28.82
N PHE A 89 1.24 6.44 27.70
CA PHE A 89 0.94 7.86 27.48
C PHE A 89 -0.28 8.10 26.57
N TYR A 90 -0.67 7.09 25.77
CA TYR A 90 -1.81 7.21 24.88
C TYR A 90 -2.80 6.06 25.01
N PRO A 91 -3.27 5.71 26.24
CA PRO A 91 -4.17 4.57 26.44
C PRO A 91 -5.49 4.72 25.66
N TRP A 92 -5.96 5.96 25.41
CA TRP A 92 -7.11 6.22 24.54
C TRP A 92 -6.88 5.85 23.07
N LYS A 93 -5.62 5.78 22.63
CA LYS A 93 -5.26 5.32 21.27
C LYS A 93 -5.29 3.80 21.14
N MET A 94 -5.30 3.06 22.22
CA MET A 94 -5.42 1.60 22.20
C MET A 94 -6.66 1.11 21.42
N LYS A 95 -7.73 1.92 21.39
CA LYS A 95 -8.91 1.61 20.55
C LYS A 95 -8.60 1.54 19.06
N TYR A 96 -7.61 2.30 18.55
CA TYR A 96 -7.20 2.27 17.14
C TYR A 96 -6.46 0.97 16.79
N TRP A 97 -5.84 0.32 17.77
CA TRP A 97 -5.17 -0.97 17.59
C TRP A 97 -6.12 -2.17 17.69
N LYS A 98 -7.37 -1.95 18.10
CA LYS A 98 -8.42 -2.99 18.14
C LYS A 98 -9.15 -3.15 16.81
N ILE A 99 -8.51 -2.76 15.71
CA ILE A 99 -9.04 -2.97 14.36
C ILE A 99 -8.92 -4.44 13.93
N LYS A 100 -9.69 -4.80 12.91
CA LYS A 100 -9.64 -6.14 12.32
C LYS A 100 -8.90 -6.16 11.00
N VAL A 101 -8.90 -5.02 10.28
CA VAL A 101 -8.28 -4.88 8.97
C VAL A 101 -7.45 -3.59 8.94
N LEU A 102 -6.23 -3.67 8.44
CA LEU A 102 -5.37 -2.53 8.15
C LEU A 102 -5.01 -2.55 6.65
N VAL A 103 -5.33 -1.47 5.96
CA VAL A 103 -4.92 -1.25 4.58
C VAL A 103 -3.75 -0.28 4.58
N ILE A 104 -2.69 -0.60 3.84
CA ILE A 104 -1.53 0.27 3.63
C ILE A 104 -1.33 0.44 2.12
N ASP A 105 -1.62 1.64 1.62
CA ASP A 105 -1.44 1.99 0.21
C ASP A 105 -0.04 2.57 -0.05
N GLU A 106 0.40 2.55 -1.31
CA GLU A 106 1.72 2.99 -1.77
C GLU A 106 2.89 2.24 -1.11
N ILE A 107 2.71 0.91 -0.91
CA ILE A 107 3.66 0.04 -0.19
C ILE A 107 5.09 0.05 -0.78
N SER A 108 5.27 0.45 -2.05
CA SER A 108 6.58 0.52 -2.70
C SER A 108 7.58 1.43 -1.98
N MET A 109 7.08 2.41 -1.22
CA MET A 109 7.91 3.35 -0.45
C MET A 109 8.21 2.86 0.97
N MET A 110 7.74 1.67 1.37
CA MET A 110 7.98 1.10 2.70
C MET A 110 9.33 0.38 2.74
N THR A 111 10.15 0.74 3.74
CA THR A 111 11.40 0.01 4.01
C THR A 111 11.15 -1.25 4.83
N PRO A 112 12.08 -2.25 4.81
CA PRO A 112 12.02 -3.41 5.71
C PRO A 112 11.93 -2.99 7.17
N LYS A 113 12.72 -2.01 7.59
CA LYS A 113 12.74 -1.49 8.96
C LYS A 113 11.37 -0.98 9.41
N LEU A 114 10.69 -0.21 8.55
CA LEU A 114 9.36 0.30 8.88
C LEU A 114 8.32 -0.84 8.93
N PHE A 115 8.39 -1.78 8.00
CA PHE A 115 7.53 -2.96 7.97
C PHE A 115 7.64 -3.78 9.26
N GLU A 116 8.86 -4.11 9.67
CA GLU A 116 9.17 -4.85 10.90
C GLU A 116 8.76 -4.08 12.16
N LEU A 117 8.98 -2.76 12.17
CA LEU A 117 8.58 -1.90 13.28
C LEU A 117 7.05 -1.93 13.50
N ILE A 118 6.26 -1.82 12.42
CA ILE A 118 4.80 -1.86 12.53
C ILE A 118 4.33 -3.24 13.00
N ASP A 119 4.88 -4.32 12.45
CA ASP A 119 4.59 -5.68 12.90
C ASP A 119 4.89 -5.84 14.39
N TYR A 120 6.08 -5.42 14.83
CA TYR A 120 6.49 -5.50 16.24
C TYR A 120 5.53 -4.76 17.17
N ILE A 121 5.20 -3.50 16.84
CA ILE A 121 4.27 -2.70 17.64
C ILE A 121 2.89 -3.38 17.69
N CYS A 122 2.38 -3.85 16.54
CA CYS A 122 1.10 -4.56 16.49
C CYS A 122 1.10 -5.79 17.41
N LYS A 123 2.14 -6.61 17.36
CA LYS A 123 2.27 -7.80 18.22
C LYS A 123 2.27 -7.45 19.70
N LYS A 124 3.05 -6.47 20.10
CA LYS A 124 3.19 -6.05 21.51
C LYS A 124 1.92 -5.38 22.05
N VAL A 125 1.39 -4.40 21.33
CA VAL A 125 0.19 -3.65 21.77
C VAL A 125 -1.07 -4.54 21.83
N ARG A 126 -1.15 -5.54 20.99
CA ARG A 126 -2.29 -6.48 20.95
C ARG A 126 -2.07 -7.73 21.79
N ASN A 127 -0.87 -7.92 22.33
CA ASN A 127 -0.46 -9.16 23.01
C ASN A 127 -0.76 -10.41 22.16
N ASN A 128 -0.35 -10.37 20.89
CA ASN A 128 -0.62 -11.43 19.94
C ASN A 128 0.57 -11.57 18.99
N TYR A 129 1.24 -12.73 18.98
CA TYR A 129 2.47 -12.97 18.23
C TYR A 129 2.25 -13.37 16.75
N LYS A 130 1.01 -13.48 16.28
CA LYS A 130 0.73 -13.64 14.84
C LYS A 130 1.20 -12.40 14.08
N PRO A 131 1.51 -12.51 12.78
CA PRO A 131 1.87 -11.37 11.96
C PRO A 131 0.89 -10.20 12.17
N PHE A 132 1.44 -8.99 12.33
CA PHE A 132 0.69 -7.77 12.65
C PHE A 132 -0.27 -7.90 13.83
N GLY A 133 0.08 -8.70 14.85
CA GLY A 133 -0.78 -8.90 16.00
C GLY A 133 -2.14 -9.52 15.66
N GLY A 134 -2.23 -10.29 14.57
CA GLY A 134 -3.45 -10.91 14.07
C GLY A 134 -4.44 -9.93 13.43
N ILE A 135 -3.98 -8.76 12.98
CA ILE A 135 -4.72 -7.86 12.09
C ILE A 135 -4.63 -8.43 10.68
N GLN A 136 -5.75 -8.48 9.96
CA GLN A 136 -5.74 -8.78 8.53
C GLN A 136 -5.12 -7.60 7.78
N ILE A 137 -4.09 -7.87 6.96
CA ILE A 137 -3.34 -6.86 6.25
C ILE A 137 -3.71 -6.87 4.76
N VAL A 138 -3.91 -5.66 4.22
CA VAL A 138 -4.04 -5.42 2.79
C VAL A 138 -2.97 -4.42 2.39
N PHE A 139 -1.97 -4.87 1.66
CA PHE A 139 -0.99 -4.00 1.03
C PHE A 139 -1.40 -3.69 -0.40
N CYS A 140 -1.28 -2.43 -0.79
CA CYS A 140 -1.52 -1.97 -2.16
C CYS A 140 -0.33 -1.15 -2.63
N GLY A 141 0.07 -1.32 -3.89
CA GLY A 141 1.15 -0.54 -4.49
C GLY A 141 1.71 -1.17 -5.74
N ASP A 142 2.82 -0.60 -6.22
CA ASP A 142 3.50 -1.05 -7.41
C ASP A 142 5.01 -0.86 -7.23
N PHE A 143 5.75 -1.92 -7.00
CA PHE A 143 7.21 -1.87 -6.78
C PHE A 143 8.02 -1.41 -8.00
N PHE A 144 7.40 -1.23 -9.14
CA PHE A 144 8.00 -0.55 -10.30
C PHE A 144 7.81 0.98 -10.29
N GLN A 145 7.16 1.53 -9.25
CA GLN A 145 7.02 2.97 -9.03
C GLN A 145 8.08 3.47 -8.06
N LEU A 146 7.79 4.56 -7.35
CA LEU A 146 8.79 5.20 -6.47
C LEU A 146 9.26 4.26 -5.37
N PRO A 147 10.58 4.02 -5.26
CA PRO A 147 11.16 3.21 -4.23
C PRO A 147 11.18 3.92 -2.87
N PRO A 148 11.53 3.21 -1.78
CA PRO A 148 11.84 3.84 -0.51
C PRO A 148 12.95 4.89 -0.64
N VAL A 149 12.87 5.96 0.15
CA VAL A 149 13.92 6.98 0.19
C VAL A 149 15.01 6.52 1.15
N ASP A 150 16.23 6.34 0.66
CA ASP A 150 17.41 6.08 1.48
C ASP A 150 18.51 7.09 1.16
N LYS A 151 19.10 7.69 2.22
CA LYS A 151 20.16 8.72 2.09
C LYS A 151 21.46 8.16 1.52
N ASN A 152 21.70 6.88 1.66
CA ASN A 152 22.93 6.20 1.25
C ASN A 152 22.76 5.41 -0.05
N ASN A 153 21.67 5.59 -0.78
CA ASN A 153 21.31 4.82 -1.98
C ASN A 153 21.28 3.29 -1.79
N ASN A 154 21.17 2.81 -0.55
CA ASN A 154 20.99 1.40 -0.25
C ASN A 154 19.49 1.08 -0.16
N ILE A 155 18.82 1.18 -1.31
CA ILE A 155 17.37 0.98 -1.42
C ILE A 155 17.04 -0.48 -1.13
N LYS A 156 16.22 -0.70 -0.10
CA LYS A 156 15.66 -2.01 0.23
C LYS A 156 14.14 -1.90 0.33
N TYR A 157 13.44 -2.83 -0.29
CA TYR A 157 11.99 -2.90 -0.27
C TYR A 157 11.48 -3.73 0.91
N CYS A 158 10.27 -3.47 1.38
CA CYS A 158 9.68 -4.20 2.50
C CYS A 158 9.56 -5.72 2.26
N PHE A 159 9.46 -6.17 1.00
CA PHE A 159 9.42 -7.59 0.66
C PHE A 159 10.77 -8.31 0.84
N GLU A 160 11.87 -7.58 1.08
CA GLU A 160 13.17 -8.17 1.43
C GLU A 160 13.25 -8.55 2.92
N SER A 161 12.27 -8.18 3.73
CA SER A 161 12.15 -8.66 5.10
C SER A 161 11.68 -10.13 5.13
N ASN A 162 12.30 -10.94 5.97
CA ASN A 162 11.88 -12.34 6.17
C ASN A 162 10.42 -12.47 6.65
N LEU A 163 9.88 -11.42 7.28
CA LEU A 163 8.48 -11.39 7.72
C LEU A 163 7.49 -11.25 6.57
N TRP A 164 7.93 -10.88 5.36
CA TRP A 164 7.04 -10.70 4.22
C TRP A 164 6.31 -12.00 3.86
N ASP A 165 7.06 -13.08 3.68
CA ASP A 165 6.50 -14.39 3.29
C ASP A 165 5.65 -15.00 4.41
N GLU A 166 5.97 -14.70 5.68
CA GLU A 166 5.13 -15.11 6.82
C GLU A 166 3.81 -14.31 6.89
N THR A 167 3.82 -13.09 6.37
CA THR A 167 2.68 -12.17 6.46
C THR A 167 1.72 -12.32 5.30
N ILE A 168 2.22 -12.42 4.05
CA ILE A 168 1.39 -12.38 2.85
C ILE A 168 0.92 -13.78 2.45
N ASN A 169 -0.39 -13.96 2.38
CA ASN A 169 -0.98 -15.22 1.95
C ASN A 169 -1.20 -15.27 0.43
N GLU A 170 -1.45 -14.11 -0.19
CA GLU A 170 -1.76 -14.02 -1.63
C GLU A 170 -1.18 -12.73 -2.22
N THR A 171 -0.53 -12.86 -3.38
CA THR A 171 -0.13 -11.72 -4.22
C THR A 171 -1.01 -11.69 -5.47
N ILE A 172 -1.69 -10.55 -5.68
CA ILE A 172 -2.67 -10.39 -6.76
C ILE A 172 -2.28 -9.21 -7.64
N ILE A 173 -2.15 -9.44 -8.92
CA ILE A 173 -1.76 -8.42 -9.90
C ILE A 173 -2.99 -7.98 -10.69
N LEU A 174 -3.37 -6.72 -10.54
CA LEU A 174 -4.44 -6.09 -11.35
C LEU A 174 -3.87 -5.71 -12.71
N ARG A 175 -4.26 -6.44 -13.75
CA ARG A 175 -3.69 -6.29 -15.11
C ARG A 175 -4.42 -5.24 -15.93
N GLU A 176 -5.72 -5.05 -15.68
CA GLU A 176 -6.55 -4.19 -16.50
C GLU A 176 -6.43 -2.72 -16.10
N ILE A 177 -5.99 -1.87 -17.02
CA ILE A 177 -5.91 -0.42 -16.82
C ILE A 177 -7.28 0.21 -17.13
N LYS A 178 -7.86 0.92 -16.15
CA LYS A 178 -9.18 1.55 -16.27
C LYS A 178 -9.13 3.06 -16.46
N ARG A 179 -8.08 3.71 -16.00
CA ARG A 179 -7.98 5.19 -16.00
C ARG A 179 -7.76 5.76 -17.38
N GLN A 180 -6.88 5.17 -18.16
CA GLN A 180 -6.55 5.60 -19.52
C GLN A 180 -7.36 4.75 -20.52
N LYS A 181 -7.95 5.40 -21.53
CA LYS A 181 -8.68 4.72 -22.61
C LYS A 181 -7.81 4.52 -23.86
N ASP A 182 -6.82 5.39 -24.07
CA ASP A 182 -5.87 5.32 -25.18
C ASP A 182 -4.91 4.15 -24.97
N LYS A 183 -4.99 3.15 -25.83
CA LYS A 183 -4.17 1.95 -25.76
C LYS A 183 -2.69 2.21 -26.04
N ILE A 184 -2.37 3.13 -26.95
CA ILE A 184 -0.98 3.51 -27.24
C ILE A 184 -0.36 4.13 -26.01
N PHE A 185 -1.08 5.06 -25.38
CA PHE A 185 -0.61 5.69 -24.14
C PHE A 185 -0.47 4.68 -22.99
N GLN A 186 -1.38 3.70 -22.86
CA GLN A 186 -1.24 2.61 -21.90
C GLN A 186 0.04 1.79 -22.14
N THR A 187 0.35 1.48 -23.41
CA THR A 187 1.57 0.75 -23.77
C THR A 187 2.81 1.55 -23.39
N ILE A 188 2.87 2.82 -23.74
CA ILE A 188 3.98 3.72 -23.37
C ILE A 188 4.19 3.75 -21.85
N LEU A 189 3.11 3.95 -21.08
CA LEU A 189 3.19 3.99 -19.61
C LEU A 189 3.69 2.67 -19.03
N ASN A 190 3.29 1.54 -19.60
CA ASN A 190 3.75 0.24 -19.12
C ASN A 190 5.21 -0.02 -19.50
N GLU A 191 5.66 0.36 -20.69
CA GLU A 191 7.06 0.27 -21.10
C GLU A 191 7.95 1.15 -20.21
N VAL A 192 7.54 2.40 -19.96
CA VAL A 192 8.25 3.31 -19.00
C VAL A 192 8.31 2.67 -17.61
N ARG A 193 7.19 2.11 -17.13
CA ARG A 193 7.13 1.42 -15.84
C ARG A 193 8.14 0.30 -15.72
N LEU A 194 8.33 -0.47 -16.80
CA LEU A 194 9.25 -1.63 -16.85
C LEU A 194 10.70 -1.22 -17.20
N GLY A 195 10.95 0.06 -17.50
CA GLY A 195 12.26 0.55 -17.91
C GLY A 195 12.69 0.07 -19.30
N ASN A 196 11.76 -0.34 -20.15
CA ASN A 196 12.02 -0.91 -21.47
C ASN A 196 11.18 -0.21 -22.55
N LEU A 197 11.51 1.07 -22.77
CA LEU A 197 10.79 1.89 -23.76
C LEU A 197 11.27 1.57 -25.18
N SER A 198 10.35 1.21 -26.07
CA SER A 198 10.63 0.89 -27.48
C SER A 198 11.00 2.15 -28.29
N ASP A 199 11.83 2.00 -29.32
CA ASP A 199 12.24 3.10 -30.23
C ASP A 199 11.05 3.80 -30.87
N GLU A 200 9.98 3.05 -31.20
CA GLU A 200 8.74 3.60 -31.75
C GLU A 200 8.08 4.54 -30.73
N ASN A 201 7.97 4.12 -29.49
CA ASN A 201 7.35 4.91 -28.43
C ASN A 201 8.23 6.09 -28.00
N ILE A 202 9.56 5.97 -28.06
CA ILE A 202 10.49 7.10 -27.89
C ILE A 202 10.19 8.18 -28.93
N LYS A 203 10.07 7.82 -30.21
CA LYS A 203 9.75 8.78 -31.30
C LYS A 203 8.38 9.42 -31.09
N LEU A 204 7.38 8.65 -30.62
CA LEU A 204 6.06 9.20 -30.33
C LEU A 204 6.10 10.27 -29.22
N ILE A 205 6.89 10.04 -28.16
CA ILE A 205 7.06 10.99 -27.06
C ILE A 205 7.81 12.23 -27.55
N GLN A 206 8.92 12.05 -28.29
CA GLN A 206 9.72 13.15 -28.86
C GLN A 206 8.90 14.05 -29.77
N ASN A 207 8.02 13.47 -30.59
CA ASN A 207 7.10 14.23 -31.45
C ASN A 207 6.10 15.09 -30.68
N ARG A 208 5.87 14.81 -29.38
CA ARG A 208 5.00 15.64 -28.50
C ARG A 208 5.72 16.85 -27.93
N ILE A 209 7.04 16.76 -27.71
CA ILE A 209 7.85 17.86 -27.16
C ILE A 209 7.80 19.11 -28.06
N ASN A 210 7.74 18.90 -29.39
CA ASN A 210 7.75 19.94 -30.39
C ASN A 210 6.35 20.45 -30.79
N LYS A 211 5.29 19.96 -30.19
CA LYS A 211 3.93 20.47 -30.41
C LYS A 211 3.66 21.62 -29.46
N ASN A 212 3.57 22.84 -30.00
CA ASN A 212 3.01 23.97 -29.27
C ASN A 212 1.59 23.55 -28.79
N LEU A 213 1.43 23.37 -27.48
CA LEU A 213 0.13 23.29 -26.88
C LEU A 213 -0.49 24.68 -26.99
N ASN A 214 -1.38 24.90 -27.95
CA ASN A 214 -2.33 26.01 -27.86
C ASN A 214 -3.21 25.74 -26.63
N ILE A 215 -2.81 26.36 -25.52
CA ILE A 215 -3.60 26.40 -24.26
C ILE A 215 -4.58 27.56 -24.39
#